data_edf558b0d81ece3cf586fef06232280f
#
_entry.id   edf558b0d81ece3cf586fef06232280f
#
_cell.length_a   1.000
_cell.length_b   1.000
_cell.length_c   1.000
_cell.angle_alpha   90.00
_cell.angle_beta   90.00
_cell.angle_gamma   90.00
#
_symmetry.space_group_name_H-M   'P 1'
#
loop_
_entity.id
_entity.type
_entity.pdbx_description
1 polymer ?
#
loop_
_entity_poly.entity_id
_entity_poly.type
_entity_poly.pdbx_seq_one_letter_code
_entity_poly.pdbx_strand_id
1 'polypeptide(L)'
;PSKFDKVVARSFIWFELLACAAYLGVSSSLVERCFIANRGIPSERVALATELEGAMSALQGLAFSITDDDENRDDLVAQAIFVRHFVEGVIERVAMGATELLGGMAFVQSPEVTYLLASARALAFHGPSRLSAASGLDKYLFGEPLQIS
;
A
#
# COMPACT_ATOMS: atom_id res chain seq x y z
N PRO A 1 1.15 20.61 -20.95
CA PRO A 1 1.76 19.30 -20.81
C PRO A 1 1.70 18.52 -22.13
N SER A 2 2.80 17.84 -22.47
CA SER A 2 2.85 17.03 -23.68
C SER A 2 1.94 15.80 -23.56
N LYS A 3 1.53 15.22 -24.71
CA LYS A 3 0.77 13.95 -24.69
C LYS A 3 1.57 12.82 -24.02
N PHE A 4 2.90 12.90 -24.05
CA PHE A 4 3.81 11.98 -23.39
C PHE A 4 3.73 12.10 -21.87
N ASP A 5 3.71 13.32 -21.32
CA ASP A 5 3.61 13.56 -19.88
C ASP A 5 2.32 12.98 -19.29
N LYS A 6 1.22 13.03 -20.08
CA LYS A 6 -0.08 12.46 -19.71
C LYS A 6 -0.02 10.94 -19.59
N VAL A 7 0.58 10.28 -20.58
CA VAL A 7 0.72 8.81 -20.58
C VAL A 7 1.60 8.35 -19.42
N VAL A 8 2.70 9.06 -19.15
CA VAL A 8 3.62 8.73 -18.05
C VAL A 8 2.91 8.86 -16.70
N ALA A 9 2.21 9.96 -16.44
CA ALA A 9 1.49 10.16 -15.18
C ALA A 9 0.40 9.09 -14.97
N ARG A 10 -0.38 8.77 -15.99
CA ARG A 10 -1.41 7.74 -15.92
C ARG A 10 -0.82 6.35 -15.69
N SER A 11 0.27 6.02 -16.37
CA SER A 11 0.99 4.75 -16.16
C SER A 11 1.54 4.64 -14.75
N PHE A 12 2.06 5.74 -14.21
CA PHE A 12 2.53 5.81 -12.83
C PHE A 12 1.41 5.52 -11.83
N ILE A 13 0.24 6.20 -11.96
CA ILE A 13 -0.89 6.00 -11.04
C ILE A 13 -1.37 4.54 -11.08
N TRP A 14 -1.51 3.94 -12.26
CA TRP A 14 -1.90 2.55 -12.41
C TRP A 14 -0.85 1.60 -11.83
N PHE A 15 0.43 1.88 -12.03
CA PHE A 15 1.50 1.08 -11.45
C PHE A 15 1.43 1.09 -9.92
N GLU A 16 1.29 2.26 -9.29
CA GLU A 16 1.19 2.38 -7.84
C GLU A 16 -0.03 1.66 -7.28
N LEU A 17 -1.18 1.81 -7.94
CA LEU A 17 -2.42 1.15 -7.56
C LEU A 17 -2.27 -0.38 -7.58
N LEU A 18 -1.78 -0.93 -8.68
CA LEU A 18 -1.65 -2.38 -8.87
C LEU A 18 -0.57 -2.98 -7.98
N ALA A 19 0.56 -2.29 -7.80
CA ALA A 19 1.62 -2.73 -6.88
C ALA A 19 1.09 -2.77 -5.44
N CYS A 20 0.43 -1.71 -4.98
CA CYS A 20 -0.17 -1.67 -3.64
C CYS A 20 -1.20 -2.79 -3.45
N ALA A 21 -2.07 -3.02 -4.42
CA ALA A 21 -3.08 -4.09 -4.34
C ALA A 21 -2.43 -5.49 -4.24
N ALA A 22 -1.38 -5.74 -5.02
CA ALA A 22 -0.67 -7.02 -4.99
C ALA A 22 -0.03 -7.28 -3.62
N TYR A 23 0.69 -6.31 -3.07
CA TYR A 23 1.35 -6.46 -1.77
C TYR A 23 0.36 -6.44 -0.58
N LEU A 24 -0.76 -5.74 -0.71
CA LEU A 24 -1.85 -5.84 0.27
C LEU A 24 -2.43 -7.25 0.30
N GLY A 25 -2.57 -7.92 -0.87
CA GLY A 25 -2.96 -9.32 -0.98
C GLY A 25 -1.99 -10.27 -0.28
N VAL A 26 -0.68 -10.02 -0.36
CA VAL A 26 0.34 -10.80 0.36
C VAL A 26 0.11 -10.69 1.89
N SER A 27 -0.12 -9.49 2.41
CA SER A 27 -0.39 -9.28 3.84
C SER A 27 -1.72 -9.88 4.26
N SER A 28 -2.76 -9.80 3.43
CA SER A 28 -4.05 -10.44 3.64
C SER A 28 -3.91 -11.97 3.81
N SER A 29 -3.03 -12.61 3.04
CA SER A 29 -2.77 -14.05 3.16
C SER A 29 -2.19 -14.44 4.53
N LEU A 30 -1.41 -13.58 5.17
CA LEU A 30 -0.94 -13.81 6.56
C LEU A 30 -2.08 -13.71 7.57
N VAL A 31 -2.97 -12.73 7.41
CA VAL A 31 -4.15 -12.57 8.29
C VAL A 31 -5.12 -13.73 8.13
N GLU A 32 -5.38 -14.17 6.90
CA GLU A 32 -6.21 -15.35 6.63
C GLU A 32 -5.72 -16.59 7.38
N ARG A 33 -4.39 -16.78 7.45
CA ARG A 33 -3.80 -17.90 8.23
C ARG A 33 -4.08 -17.79 9.71
N CYS A 34 -4.16 -16.57 10.28
CA CYS A 34 -4.55 -16.38 11.68
C CYS A 34 -5.98 -16.84 11.91
N PHE A 35 -6.90 -16.56 10.98
CA PHE A 35 -8.29 -17.04 11.06
C PHE A 35 -8.39 -18.57 10.91
N ILE A 36 -7.74 -19.14 9.91
CA ILE A 36 -7.74 -20.59 9.65
C ILE A 36 -7.16 -21.36 10.85
N ALA A 37 -6.06 -20.89 11.41
CA ALA A 37 -5.39 -21.51 12.55
C ALA A 37 -6.01 -21.11 13.91
N ASN A 38 -7.06 -20.29 13.92
CA ASN A 38 -7.69 -19.70 15.10
C ASN A 38 -6.68 -19.10 16.08
N ARG A 39 -5.70 -18.35 15.57
CA ARG A 39 -4.65 -17.68 16.35
C ARG A 39 -5.07 -16.26 16.73
N GLY A 40 -4.61 -15.80 17.90
CA GLY A 40 -4.97 -14.51 18.49
C GLY A 40 -6.37 -14.51 19.08
N ILE A 41 -6.71 -13.46 19.81
CA ILE A 41 -8.08 -13.23 20.32
C ILE A 41 -8.91 -12.49 19.27
N PRO A 42 -10.26 -12.50 19.35
CA PRO A 42 -11.12 -11.86 18.34
C PRO A 42 -10.81 -10.40 18.07
N SER A 43 -10.47 -9.61 19.10
CA SER A 43 -10.16 -8.19 18.95
C SER A 43 -8.87 -7.95 18.14
N GLU A 44 -7.86 -8.79 18.31
CA GLU A 44 -6.62 -8.70 17.54
C GLU A 44 -6.84 -9.01 16.05
N ARG A 45 -7.57 -10.09 15.78
CA ARG A 45 -7.91 -10.46 14.38
C ARG A 45 -8.76 -9.38 13.71
N VAL A 46 -9.74 -8.82 14.42
CA VAL A 46 -10.58 -7.74 13.89
C VAL A 46 -9.78 -6.48 13.64
N ALA A 47 -8.81 -6.14 14.50
CA ALA A 47 -7.94 -4.99 14.29
C ALA A 47 -7.13 -5.12 12.98
N LEU A 48 -6.52 -6.30 12.74
CA LEU A 48 -5.79 -6.54 11.48
C LEU A 48 -6.71 -6.48 10.25
N ALA A 49 -7.91 -7.07 10.34
CA ALA A 49 -8.89 -7.02 9.26
C ALA A 49 -9.36 -5.59 8.99
N THR A 50 -9.56 -4.77 10.04
CA THR A 50 -9.95 -3.36 9.90
C THR A 50 -8.90 -2.54 9.14
N GLU A 51 -7.61 -2.75 9.42
CA GLU A 51 -6.53 -2.08 8.68
C GLU A 51 -6.52 -2.50 7.20
N LEU A 52 -6.69 -3.79 6.91
CA LEU A 52 -6.77 -4.29 5.53
C LEU A 52 -7.95 -3.70 4.75
N GLU A 53 -9.14 -3.69 5.37
CA GLU A 53 -10.35 -3.12 4.76
C GLU A 53 -10.21 -1.61 4.51
N GLY A 54 -9.60 -0.89 5.45
CA GLY A 54 -9.30 0.54 5.28
C GLY A 54 -8.34 0.79 4.11
N ALA A 55 -7.27 -0.01 4.00
CA ALA A 55 -6.32 0.09 2.89
C ALA A 55 -6.97 -0.28 1.54
N MET A 56 -7.80 -1.33 1.50
CA MET A 56 -8.55 -1.70 0.31
C MET A 56 -9.51 -0.59 -0.13
N SER A 57 -10.22 0.02 0.82
CA SER A 57 -11.12 1.15 0.56
C SER A 57 -10.37 2.36 -0.02
N ALA A 58 -9.17 2.65 0.47
CA ALA A 58 -8.32 3.72 -0.07
C ALA A 58 -7.89 3.43 -1.51
N LEU A 59 -7.49 2.18 -1.82
CA LEU A 59 -7.15 1.76 -3.18
C LEU A 59 -8.34 1.84 -4.13
N GLN A 60 -9.52 1.41 -3.69
CA GLN A 60 -10.76 1.53 -4.48
C GLN A 60 -11.11 2.99 -4.73
N GLY A 61 -10.99 3.85 -3.71
CA GLY A 61 -11.19 5.29 -3.85
C GLY A 61 -10.29 5.91 -4.91
N LEU A 62 -8.99 5.56 -4.89
CA LEU A 62 -8.04 5.99 -5.92
C LEU A 62 -8.44 5.47 -7.31
N ALA A 63 -8.81 4.18 -7.41
CA ALA A 63 -9.22 3.59 -8.69
C ALA A 63 -10.43 4.31 -9.31
N PHE A 64 -11.42 4.66 -8.50
CA PHE A 64 -12.60 5.41 -8.95
C PHE A 64 -12.31 6.87 -9.31
N SER A 65 -11.24 7.45 -8.77
CA SER A 65 -10.81 8.83 -9.08
C SER A 65 -10.06 8.94 -10.41
N ILE A 66 -9.63 7.82 -11.00
CA ILE A 66 -8.90 7.83 -12.28
C ILE A 66 -9.86 8.16 -13.40
N THR A 67 -9.74 9.36 -13.94
CA THR A 67 -10.54 9.86 -15.07
C THR A 67 -9.64 10.18 -16.27
N ASP A 68 -10.25 10.46 -17.42
CA ASP A 68 -9.53 10.93 -18.61
C ASP A 68 -9.30 12.47 -18.58
N ASP A 69 -9.75 13.14 -17.52
CA ASP A 69 -9.60 14.56 -17.33
C ASP A 69 -8.17 14.93 -16.94
N ASP A 70 -7.58 15.84 -17.71
CA ASP A 70 -6.20 16.30 -17.51
C ASP A 70 -6.06 17.45 -16.51
N GLU A 71 -7.16 18.11 -16.14
CA GLU A 71 -7.12 19.30 -15.28
C GLU A 71 -6.69 18.96 -13.86
N ASN A 72 -6.97 17.74 -13.40
CA ASN A 72 -6.67 17.26 -12.04
C ASN A 72 -5.49 16.27 -11.98
N ARG A 73 -4.59 16.27 -12.96
CA ARG A 73 -3.50 15.30 -13.04
C ARG A 73 -2.57 15.32 -11.83
N ASP A 74 -2.11 16.49 -11.41
CA ASP A 74 -1.18 16.63 -10.28
C ASP A 74 -1.86 16.17 -8.98
N ASP A 75 -3.15 16.44 -8.81
CA ASP A 75 -3.95 15.98 -7.67
C ASP A 75 -4.05 14.45 -7.65
N LEU A 76 -4.29 13.81 -8.80
CA LEU A 76 -4.34 12.34 -8.90
C LEU A 76 -2.99 11.69 -8.62
N VAL A 77 -1.90 12.27 -9.12
CA VAL A 77 -0.54 11.76 -8.83
C VAL A 77 -0.23 11.92 -7.34
N ALA A 78 -0.52 13.08 -6.73
CA ALA A 78 -0.34 13.30 -5.31
C ALA A 78 -1.17 12.31 -4.49
N GLN A 79 -2.46 12.14 -4.85
CA GLN A 79 -3.35 11.16 -4.20
C GLN A 79 -2.79 9.74 -4.30
N ALA A 80 -2.28 9.32 -5.46
CA ALA A 80 -1.69 8.00 -5.64
C ALA A 80 -0.51 7.77 -4.69
N ILE A 81 0.34 8.78 -4.50
CA ILE A 81 1.49 8.69 -3.59
C ILE A 81 1.05 8.69 -2.13
N PHE A 82 0.07 9.51 -1.72
CA PHE A 82 -0.48 9.47 -0.37
C PHE A 82 -1.11 8.11 -0.05
N VAL A 83 -1.94 7.58 -0.96
CA VAL A 83 -2.54 6.25 -0.81
C VAL A 83 -1.48 5.17 -0.74
N ARG A 84 -0.46 5.22 -1.61
CA ARG A 84 0.66 4.28 -1.57
C ARG A 84 1.36 4.28 -0.21
N HIS A 85 1.74 5.45 0.29
CA HIS A 85 2.45 5.55 1.57
C HIS A 85 1.59 5.10 2.76
N PHE A 86 0.28 5.34 2.70
CA PHE A 86 -0.67 4.84 3.68
C PHE A 86 -0.74 3.31 3.64
N VAL A 87 -0.96 2.72 2.45
CA VAL A 87 -1.06 1.27 2.24
C VAL A 87 0.23 0.56 2.61
N GLU A 88 1.40 1.11 2.25
CA GLU A 88 2.70 0.58 2.67
C GLU A 88 2.81 0.45 4.20
N GLY A 89 2.39 1.49 4.94
CA GLY A 89 2.38 1.45 6.40
C GLY A 89 1.41 0.41 6.97
N VAL A 90 0.26 0.22 6.33
CA VAL A 90 -0.71 -0.83 6.70
C VAL A 90 -0.10 -2.22 6.46
N ILE A 91 0.46 -2.45 5.29
CA ILE A 91 1.12 -3.72 4.93
C ILE A 91 2.17 -4.11 5.97
N GLU A 92 3.02 -3.17 6.38
CA GLU A 92 4.06 -3.42 7.39
C GLU A 92 3.46 -3.84 8.74
N ARG A 93 2.49 -3.08 9.26
CA ARG A 93 1.87 -3.37 10.56
C ARG A 93 1.09 -4.68 10.53
N VAL A 94 0.32 -4.90 9.48
CA VAL A 94 -0.54 -6.10 9.34
C VAL A 94 0.30 -7.36 9.17
N ALA A 95 1.33 -7.33 8.31
CA ALA A 95 2.20 -8.49 8.11
C ALA A 95 2.94 -8.88 9.40
N MET A 96 3.45 -7.89 10.14
CA MET A 96 4.12 -8.12 11.40
C MET A 96 3.14 -8.64 12.46
N GLY A 97 2.01 -7.96 12.65
CA GLY A 97 1.00 -8.36 13.64
C GLY A 97 0.43 -9.76 13.37
N ALA A 98 0.14 -10.10 12.12
CA ALA A 98 -0.30 -11.44 11.76
C ALA A 98 0.77 -12.50 12.06
N THR A 99 2.04 -12.21 11.79
CA THR A 99 3.15 -13.12 12.09
C THR A 99 3.31 -13.33 13.60
N GLU A 100 3.15 -12.27 14.40
CA GLU A 100 3.17 -12.35 15.87
C GLU A 100 2.02 -13.22 16.39
N LEU A 101 0.81 -13.06 15.86
CA LEU A 101 -0.35 -13.90 16.23
C LEU A 101 -0.15 -15.38 15.84
N LEU A 102 0.42 -15.66 14.69
CA LEU A 102 0.77 -17.02 14.26
C LEU A 102 1.79 -17.66 15.20
N GLY A 103 2.69 -16.85 15.76
CA GLY A 103 3.67 -17.23 16.76
C GLY A 103 5.00 -17.73 16.19
N GLY A 104 6.04 -17.70 17.02
CA GLY A 104 7.41 -18.00 16.61
C GLY A 104 7.60 -19.39 16.00
N MET A 105 6.83 -20.39 16.44
CA MET A 105 6.92 -21.75 15.85
C MET A 105 6.39 -21.77 14.42
N ALA A 106 5.32 -21.04 14.12
CA ALA A 106 4.83 -20.90 12.75
C ALA A 106 5.85 -20.20 11.86
N PHE A 107 6.51 -19.16 12.37
CA PHE A 107 7.58 -18.46 11.65
C PHE A 107 8.77 -19.37 11.33
N VAL A 108 9.22 -20.19 12.29
CA VAL A 108 10.40 -21.06 12.11
C VAL A 108 10.10 -22.28 11.25
N GLN A 109 8.89 -22.87 11.38
CA GLN A 109 8.54 -24.14 10.75
C GLN A 109 7.82 -23.98 9.41
N SER A 110 7.27 -22.79 9.10
CA SER A 110 6.57 -22.54 7.85
C SER A 110 7.38 -21.61 6.94
N PRO A 111 8.09 -22.16 5.94
CA PRO A 111 8.77 -21.34 4.94
C PRO A 111 7.84 -20.35 4.24
N GLU A 112 6.57 -20.70 4.13
CA GLU A 112 5.55 -19.87 3.50
C GLU A 112 5.24 -18.61 4.32
N VAL A 113 5.13 -18.71 5.65
CA VAL A 113 4.93 -17.54 6.54
C VAL A 113 6.13 -16.59 6.43
N THR A 114 7.33 -17.14 6.46
CA THR A 114 8.57 -16.36 6.31
C THR A 114 8.65 -15.68 4.95
N TYR A 115 8.30 -16.41 3.88
CA TYR A 115 8.28 -15.87 2.52
C TYR A 115 7.25 -14.75 2.36
N LEU A 116 6.02 -14.93 2.87
CA LEU A 116 4.97 -13.89 2.82
C LEU A 116 5.38 -12.64 3.60
N LEU A 117 5.96 -12.80 4.80
CA LEU A 117 6.45 -11.67 5.58
C LEU A 117 7.57 -10.90 4.85
N ALA A 118 8.53 -11.62 4.26
CA ALA A 118 9.59 -10.99 3.48
C ALA A 118 9.04 -10.28 2.24
N SER A 119 8.10 -10.92 1.53
CA SER A 119 7.47 -10.37 0.32
C SER A 119 6.65 -9.11 0.62
N ALA A 120 5.98 -9.04 1.77
CA ALA A 120 5.23 -7.87 2.19
C ALA A 120 6.11 -6.60 2.30
N ARG A 121 7.41 -6.74 2.53
CA ARG A 121 8.35 -5.61 2.58
C ARG A 121 8.75 -5.07 1.21
N ALA A 122 8.49 -5.79 0.14
CA ALA A 122 9.02 -5.45 -1.18
C ALA A 122 8.46 -4.12 -1.73
N LEU A 123 7.25 -3.72 -1.34
CA LEU A 123 6.68 -2.43 -1.75
C LEU A 123 7.58 -1.24 -1.33
N ALA A 124 8.23 -1.31 -0.17
CA ALA A 124 9.12 -0.26 0.32
C ALA A 124 10.36 0.00 -0.59
N PHE A 125 10.70 -0.95 -1.46
CA PHE A 125 11.82 -0.83 -2.39
C PHE A 125 11.43 -0.25 -3.76
N HIS A 126 10.13 -0.04 -4.02
CA HIS A 126 9.66 0.65 -5.20
C HIS A 126 9.65 2.17 -4.96
N GLY A 127 10.05 2.95 -5.98
CA GLY A 127 9.97 4.42 -5.91
C GLY A 127 8.57 4.94 -6.24
N PRO A 128 8.22 6.15 -5.83
CA PRO A 128 9.00 7.03 -4.98
C PRO A 128 8.94 6.63 -3.50
N SER A 129 10.09 6.66 -2.83
CA SER A 129 10.13 6.43 -1.37
C SER A 129 9.47 7.59 -0.62
N ARG A 130 9.07 7.35 0.65
CA ARG A 130 8.53 8.42 1.51
C ARG A 130 9.49 9.61 1.59
N LEU A 131 10.80 9.33 1.70
CA LEU A 131 11.81 10.38 1.82
C LEU A 131 11.96 11.18 0.52
N SER A 132 12.02 10.51 -0.64
CA SER A 132 12.18 11.19 -1.93
C SER A 132 10.93 12.01 -2.32
N ALA A 133 9.73 11.53 -2.00
CA ALA A 133 8.49 12.24 -2.30
C ALA A 133 8.17 13.39 -1.32
N ALA A 134 8.74 13.38 -0.11
CA ALA A 134 8.34 14.27 0.97
C ALA A 134 8.40 15.76 0.60
N SER A 135 9.51 16.21 0.01
CA SER A 135 9.68 17.63 -0.35
C SER A 135 8.70 18.09 -1.43
N GLY A 136 8.43 17.23 -2.43
CA GLY A 136 7.48 17.56 -3.50
C GLY A 136 6.05 17.58 -3.01
N LEU A 137 5.67 16.63 -2.15
CA LEU A 137 4.34 16.58 -1.54
C LEU A 137 4.11 17.75 -0.56
N ASP A 138 5.12 18.11 0.23
CA ASP A 138 5.04 19.25 1.14
C ASP A 138 4.74 20.55 0.38
N LYS A 139 5.50 20.86 -0.67
CA LYS A 139 5.27 22.02 -1.53
C LYS A 139 3.88 21.99 -2.18
N TYR A 140 3.47 20.80 -2.67
CA TYR A 140 2.14 20.63 -3.24
C TYR A 140 1.03 20.98 -2.22
N LEU A 141 1.17 20.57 -0.97
CA LEU A 141 0.21 20.91 0.11
C LEU A 141 0.17 22.42 0.41
N PHE A 142 1.24 23.16 0.09
CA PHE A 142 1.26 24.64 0.14
C PHE A 142 0.77 25.31 -1.16
N GLY A 143 0.27 24.53 -2.13
CA GLY A 143 -0.31 25.03 -3.38
C GLY A 143 0.68 25.23 -4.52
N GLU A 144 1.91 24.71 -4.41
CA GLU A 144 2.88 24.70 -5.51
C GLU A 144 2.59 23.52 -6.45
N PRO A 145 2.98 23.57 -7.75
CA PRO A 145 2.90 22.43 -8.66
C PRO A 145 3.66 21.22 -8.14
N LEU A 146 3.08 20.02 -8.31
CA LEU A 146 3.69 18.78 -7.85
C LEU A 146 4.99 18.49 -8.61
N GLN A 147 6.08 18.30 -7.90
CA GLN A 147 7.39 17.90 -8.41
C GLN A 147 7.89 16.68 -7.65
N ILE A 148 8.02 15.55 -8.33
CA ILE A 148 8.54 14.30 -7.79
C ILE A 148 9.84 13.97 -8.49
N SER A 149 10.90 13.81 -7.72
CA SER A 149 12.25 13.45 -8.17
C SER A 149 12.50 11.94 -8.02
#